data_75a5ee6f29d84cdc5b77652fcb8c1949
#
_entry.id   75a5ee6f29d84cdc5b77652fcb8c1949
#
_cell.length_a   1.000
_cell.length_b   1.000
_cell.length_c   1.000
_cell.angle_alpha   90.00
_cell.angle_beta   90.00
_cell.angle_gamma   90.00
#
_symmetry.space_group_name_H-M   'P 1'
#
loop_
_entity.id
_entity.type
_entity.pdbx_description
1 polymer ?
#
loop_
_entity_poly.entity_id
_entity_poly.type
_entity_poly.pdbx_seq_one_letter_code
_entity_poly.pdbx_strand_id
1 'polypeptide(L)'
;MKSKWILLGVVASLAVLAASAAFAADGSVLANAIAKQVETAPETLNMQAEPGYLGIPGGPKVNMILAFGWALWVGWIFSTVGAFGGVMAGVGHMTVHGLGAYAKSFGKTPLNKSVTDSVRASNQMLAGLSAVISTFSYYRMKRLVLPLGFALGLGSIVGAFGAVSLTAGKLNFSSYQGYFGLFVLVLGLY
;
A
#
# COMPACT_ATOMS: atom_id res chain seq x y z
N MET A 1 -11.48 31.83 -9.44
CA MET A 1 -12.07 30.93 -8.41
C MET A 1 -11.72 29.46 -8.60
N LYS A 2 -11.72 28.89 -9.81
CA LYS A 2 -11.47 27.46 -10.07
C LYS A 2 -10.07 26.95 -9.66
N SER A 3 -9.04 27.80 -9.73
CA SER A 3 -7.65 27.45 -9.37
C SER A 3 -7.44 27.15 -7.88
N LYS A 4 -8.13 27.86 -6.97
CA LYS A 4 -7.96 27.67 -5.52
C LYS A 4 -8.47 26.30 -5.04
N TRP A 5 -9.55 25.79 -5.62
CA TRP A 5 -10.11 24.50 -5.26
C TRP A 5 -9.25 23.32 -5.70
N ILE A 6 -8.56 23.48 -6.83
CA ILE A 6 -7.62 22.45 -7.32
C ILE A 6 -6.38 22.40 -6.44
N LEU A 7 -5.86 23.58 -6.08
CA LEU A 7 -4.74 23.64 -5.15
C LEU A 7 -5.11 22.99 -3.81
N LEU A 8 -6.31 23.22 -3.31
CA LEU A 8 -6.84 22.60 -2.09
C LEU A 8 -6.93 21.08 -2.22
N GLY A 9 -7.43 20.56 -3.35
CA GLY A 9 -7.50 19.13 -3.62
C GLY A 9 -6.11 18.46 -3.69
N VAL A 10 -5.17 19.09 -4.37
CA VAL A 10 -3.77 18.61 -4.45
C VAL A 10 -3.12 18.65 -3.08
N VAL A 11 -3.28 19.74 -2.32
CA VAL A 11 -2.71 19.86 -0.97
C VAL A 11 -3.35 18.84 -0.03
N ALA A 12 -4.66 18.61 -0.08
CA ALA A 12 -5.32 17.57 0.71
C ALA A 12 -4.82 16.16 0.36
N SER A 13 -4.64 15.85 -0.92
CA SER A 13 -4.11 14.57 -1.37
C SER A 13 -2.65 14.38 -0.91
N LEU A 14 -1.83 15.42 -1.00
CA LEU A 14 -0.45 15.39 -0.51
C LEU A 14 -0.39 15.28 1.02
N ALA A 15 -1.31 15.92 1.75
CA ALA A 15 -1.40 15.79 3.20
C ALA A 15 -1.79 14.37 3.63
N VAL A 16 -2.72 13.72 2.92
CA VAL A 16 -3.09 12.31 3.16
C VAL A 16 -1.91 11.39 2.86
N LEU A 17 -1.17 11.64 1.77
CA LEU A 17 0.03 10.89 1.42
C LEU A 17 1.14 11.07 2.47
N ALA A 18 1.34 12.30 2.95
CA ALA A 18 2.31 12.60 4.00
C ALA A 18 1.94 11.96 5.34
N ALA A 19 0.65 11.97 5.71
CA ALA A 19 0.15 11.31 6.90
C ALA A 19 0.33 9.79 6.83
N SER A 20 0.03 9.16 5.68
CA SER A 20 0.24 7.72 5.50
C SER A 20 1.73 7.35 5.50
N ALA A 21 2.61 8.19 4.95
CA ALA A 21 4.04 8.01 5.02
C ALA A 21 4.59 8.16 6.45
N ALA A 22 4.08 9.12 7.23
CA ALA A 22 4.46 9.31 8.64
C ALA A 22 4.04 8.10 9.50
N PHE A 23 2.86 7.52 9.25
CA PHE A 23 2.42 6.29 9.92
C PHE A 23 3.30 5.07 9.56
N ALA A 24 3.79 5.01 8.32
CA ALA A 24 4.71 3.94 7.89
C ALA A 24 6.16 4.15 8.40
N ALA A 25 6.51 5.38 8.78
CA ALA A 25 7.86 5.75 9.22
C ALA A 25 8.05 5.69 10.74
N ASP A 26 7.06 5.23 11.52
CA ASP A 26 7.22 5.06 12.96
C ASP A 26 8.13 3.84 13.26
N GLY A 27 9.44 4.11 13.26
CA GLY A 27 10.46 3.11 13.55
C GLY A 27 10.30 2.42 14.90
N SER A 28 9.57 3.03 15.83
CA SER A 28 9.30 2.44 17.13
C SER A 28 8.35 1.25 17.05
N VAL A 29 7.34 1.31 16.20
CA VAL A 29 6.38 0.21 15.97
C VAL A 29 7.09 -1.00 15.38
N LEU A 30 7.94 -0.80 14.38
CA LEU A 30 8.71 -1.87 13.76
C LEU A 30 9.75 -2.45 14.73
N ALA A 31 10.48 -1.61 15.46
CA ALA A 31 11.46 -2.05 16.46
C ALA A 31 10.81 -2.89 17.54
N ASN A 32 9.66 -2.47 18.08
CA ASN A 32 8.90 -3.23 19.05
C ASN A 32 8.37 -4.56 18.47
N ALA A 33 7.94 -4.57 17.20
CA ALA A 33 7.50 -5.79 16.53
C ALA A 33 8.65 -6.79 16.34
N ILE A 34 9.86 -6.32 16.01
CA ILE A 34 11.07 -7.13 15.91
C ILE A 34 11.46 -7.68 17.29
N ALA A 35 11.51 -6.83 18.31
CA ALA A 35 11.85 -7.25 19.67
C ALA A 35 10.88 -8.35 20.17
N LYS A 36 9.59 -8.15 19.95
CA LYS A 36 8.58 -9.14 20.33
C LYS A 36 8.70 -10.44 19.52
N GLN A 37 9.10 -10.38 18.26
CA GLN A 37 9.34 -11.56 17.44
C GLN A 37 10.51 -12.36 17.97
N VAL A 38 11.61 -11.71 18.33
CA VAL A 38 12.80 -12.35 18.93
C VAL A 38 12.44 -13.02 20.27
N GLU A 39 11.56 -12.41 21.05
CA GLU A 39 11.11 -12.97 22.33
C GLU A 39 10.20 -14.20 22.16
N THR A 40 9.27 -14.16 21.19
CA THR A 40 8.21 -15.18 21.05
C THR A 40 8.58 -16.31 20.10
N ALA A 41 9.41 -16.07 19.11
CA ALA A 41 9.80 -17.04 18.07
C ALA A 41 11.18 -16.69 17.48
N PRO A 42 12.25 -16.81 18.29
CA PRO A 42 13.60 -16.40 17.88
C PRO A 42 14.11 -17.16 16.65
N GLU A 43 13.66 -18.40 16.44
CA GLU A 43 14.04 -19.23 15.29
C GLU A 43 13.53 -18.71 13.95
N THR A 44 12.51 -17.83 13.95
CA THR A 44 11.94 -17.28 12.72
C THR A 44 12.68 -16.05 12.20
N LEU A 45 13.57 -15.48 12.99
CA LEU A 45 14.28 -14.24 12.67
C LEU A 45 15.79 -14.41 12.94
N ASN A 46 16.59 -14.46 11.88
CA ASN A 46 18.04 -14.48 12.01
C ASN A 46 18.60 -13.07 12.21
N MET A 47 18.85 -12.69 13.45
CA MET A 47 19.40 -11.38 13.82
C MET A 47 20.80 -11.09 13.28
N GLN A 48 21.56 -12.12 12.88
CA GLN A 48 22.92 -11.99 12.30
C GLN A 48 22.88 -11.83 10.78
N ALA A 49 21.71 -12.03 10.16
CA ALA A 49 21.55 -11.88 8.72
C ALA A 49 21.59 -10.39 8.31
N GLU A 50 22.01 -10.13 7.08
CA GLU A 50 21.99 -8.78 6.54
C GLU A 50 20.58 -8.21 6.52
N PRO A 51 20.41 -6.88 6.80
CA PRO A 51 19.13 -6.21 6.71
C PRO A 51 18.56 -6.30 5.29
N GLY A 52 17.31 -6.71 5.18
CA GLY A 52 16.56 -6.74 3.94
C GLY A 52 15.40 -5.74 3.92
N TYR A 53 14.23 -6.19 3.50
CA TYR A 53 13.03 -5.36 3.44
C TYR A 53 12.72 -4.70 4.78
N LEU A 54 12.47 -3.39 4.78
CA LEU A 54 12.27 -2.52 5.97
C LEU A 54 13.46 -2.53 6.97
N GLY A 55 14.64 -2.99 6.57
CA GLY A 55 15.75 -3.14 7.50
C GLY A 55 15.63 -4.35 8.43
N ILE A 56 14.67 -5.25 8.21
CA ILE A 56 14.48 -6.45 9.01
C ILE A 56 15.60 -7.45 8.67
N PRO A 57 16.32 -7.99 9.68
CA PRO A 57 17.35 -8.99 9.44
C PRO A 57 16.81 -10.23 8.71
N GLY A 58 17.52 -10.67 7.66
CA GLY A 58 17.09 -11.81 6.84
C GLY A 58 15.88 -11.56 5.94
N GLY A 59 15.42 -10.31 5.84
CA GLY A 59 14.34 -9.92 4.93
C GLY A 59 14.73 -10.12 3.45
N PRO A 60 13.74 -10.31 2.57
CA PRO A 60 14.00 -10.45 1.14
C PRO A 60 14.65 -9.18 0.59
N LYS A 61 15.71 -9.34 -0.18
CA LYS A 61 16.34 -8.24 -0.93
C LYS A 61 15.56 -8.06 -2.22
N VAL A 62 14.93 -6.89 -2.37
CA VAL A 62 14.18 -6.56 -3.58
C VAL A 62 15.16 -6.32 -4.73
N ASN A 63 15.02 -7.09 -5.80
CA ASN A 63 15.79 -6.87 -7.02
C ASN A 63 15.28 -5.60 -7.72
N MET A 64 16.12 -4.56 -7.77
CA MET A 64 15.73 -3.26 -8.31
C MET A 64 15.36 -3.28 -9.79
N ILE A 65 16.00 -4.15 -10.60
CA ILE A 65 15.69 -4.27 -12.03
C ILE A 65 14.30 -4.91 -12.20
N LEU A 66 14.02 -5.96 -11.45
CA LEU A 66 12.71 -6.62 -11.45
C LEU A 66 11.62 -5.68 -10.91
N ALA A 67 11.90 -4.93 -9.86
CA ALA A 67 11.00 -3.95 -9.28
C ALA A 67 10.67 -2.84 -10.29
N PHE A 68 11.68 -2.34 -11.00
CA PHE A 68 11.49 -1.32 -12.04
C PHE A 68 10.67 -1.85 -13.23
N GLY A 69 11.00 -3.04 -13.74
CA GLY A 69 10.23 -3.67 -14.82
C GLY A 69 8.76 -3.92 -14.42
N TRP A 70 8.54 -4.39 -13.18
CA TRP A 70 7.19 -4.55 -12.65
C TRP A 70 6.46 -3.20 -12.51
N ALA A 71 7.14 -2.16 -12.02
CA ALA A 71 6.56 -0.83 -11.89
C ALA A 71 6.15 -0.24 -13.25
N LEU A 72 6.96 -0.42 -14.30
CA LEU A 72 6.61 -0.01 -15.67
C LEU A 72 5.35 -0.73 -16.15
N TRP A 73 5.26 -2.04 -15.95
CA TRP A 73 4.11 -2.83 -16.36
C TRP A 73 2.85 -2.44 -15.58
N VAL A 74 2.94 -2.27 -14.27
CA VAL A 74 1.84 -1.78 -13.43
C VAL A 74 1.41 -0.38 -13.84
N GLY A 75 2.36 0.51 -14.14
CA GLY A 75 2.07 1.86 -14.64
C GLY A 75 1.30 1.84 -15.95
N TRP A 76 1.67 0.93 -16.88
CA TRP A 76 0.91 0.72 -18.10
C TRP A 76 -0.53 0.25 -17.84
N ILE A 77 -0.73 -0.68 -16.91
CA ILE A 77 -2.07 -1.13 -16.48
C ILE A 77 -2.87 0.02 -15.87
N PHE A 78 -2.25 0.84 -14.99
CA PHE A 78 -2.91 2.02 -14.45
C PHE A 78 -3.38 2.99 -15.54
N SER A 79 -2.60 3.16 -16.59
CA SER A 79 -2.94 4.08 -17.67
C SER A 79 -4.06 3.55 -18.58
N THR A 80 -4.21 2.23 -18.69
CA THR A 80 -5.19 1.59 -19.60
C THR A 80 -6.47 1.17 -18.90
N VAL A 81 -6.37 0.60 -17.71
CA VAL A 81 -7.49 -0.03 -16.97
C VAL A 81 -7.78 0.70 -15.64
N GLY A 82 -7.01 1.72 -15.29
CA GLY A 82 -7.24 2.51 -14.08
C GLY A 82 -7.04 1.72 -12.79
N ALA A 83 -8.08 1.61 -11.96
CA ALA A 83 -8.00 1.03 -10.61
C ALA A 83 -7.39 -0.38 -10.53
N PHE A 84 -7.44 -1.15 -11.61
CA PHE A 84 -6.87 -2.49 -11.66
C PHE A 84 -5.34 -2.49 -11.50
N GLY A 85 -4.67 -1.40 -11.82
CA GLY A 85 -3.24 -1.22 -11.55
C GLY A 85 -2.90 -1.35 -10.06
N GLY A 86 -3.77 -0.88 -9.16
CA GLY A 86 -3.61 -1.07 -7.71
C GLY A 86 -3.69 -2.54 -7.28
N VAL A 87 -4.57 -3.31 -7.90
CA VAL A 87 -4.65 -4.77 -7.69
C VAL A 87 -3.35 -5.44 -8.11
N MET A 88 -2.84 -5.12 -9.30
CA MET A 88 -1.60 -5.68 -9.84
C MET A 88 -0.37 -5.28 -9.02
N ALA A 89 -0.32 -4.06 -8.51
CA ALA A 89 0.74 -3.64 -7.58
C ALA A 89 0.75 -4.51 -6.32
N GLY A 90 -0.42 -4.75 -5.72
CA GLY A 90 -0.56 -5.65 -4.56
C GLY A 90 -0.09 -7.07 -4.87
N VAL A 91 -0.44 -7.63 -6.02
CA VAL A 91 0.05 -8.94 -6.48
C VAL A 91 1.57 -8.93 -6.59
N GLY A 92 2.17 -7.89 -7.16
CA GLY A 92 3.62 -7.76 -7.28
C GLY A 92 4.34 -7.75 -5.94
N HIS A 93 3.83 -6.99 -4.98
CA HIS A 93 4.38 -6.99 -3.63
C HIS A 93 4.33 -8.38 -2.98
N MET A 94 3.24 -9.10 -3.15
CA MET A 94 3.04 -10.42 -2.53
C MET A 94 3.87 -11.52 -3.19
N THR A 95 3.95 -11.53 -4.52
CA THR A 95 4.52 -12.65 -5.30
C THR A 95 5.89 -12.31 -5.87
N VAL A 96 6.00 -11.24 -6.68
CA VAL A 96 7.22 -10.89 -7.39
C VAL A 96 8.34 -10.49 -6.43
N HIS A 97 8.00 -9.76 -5.38
CA HIS A 97 8.98 -9.35 -4.36
C HIS A 97 9.07 -10.32 -3.18
N GLY A 98 8.30 -11.41 -3.18
CA GLY A 98 8.36 -12.45 -2.16
C GLY A 98 7.86 -12.05 -0.76
N LEU A 99 7.29 -10.85 -0.62
CA LEU A 99 6.87 -10.32 0.68
C LEU A 99 5.72 -11.12 1.30
N GLY A 100 4.92 -11.79 0.46
CA GLY A 100 3.83 -12.63 0.92
C GLY A 100 4.31 -13.88 1.65
N ALA A 101 5.27 -14.59 1.08
CA ALA A 101 5.87 -15.76 1.70
C ALA A 101 6.64 -15.36 2.97
N TYR A 102 7.39 -14.26 2.90
CA TYR A 102 8.15 -13.72 4.02
C TYR A 102 7.26 -13.34 5.20
N ALA A 103 6.18 -12.58 4.97
CA ALA A 103 5.24 -12.23 6.03
C ALA A 103 4.60 -13.47 6.68
N LYS A 104 4.26 -14.48 5.87
CA LYS A 104 3.67 -15.73 6.38
C LYS A 104 4.61 -16.54 7.26
N SER A 105 5.93 -16.47 7.05
CA SER A 105 6.92 -17.18 7.86
C SER A 105 6.89 -16.78 9.33
N PHE A 106 6.43 -15.57 9.64
CA PHE A 106 6.29 -15.08 11.02
C PHE A 106 5.02 -15.56 11.74
N GLY A 107 4.12 -16.28 11.07
CA GLY A 107 2.85 -16.71 11.66
C GLY A 107 1.91 -15.54 11.96
N LYS A 108 1.22 -15.58 13.12
CA LYS A 108 0.26 -14.53 13.53
C LYS A 108 0.88 -13.55 14.55
N THR A 109 2.04 -13.00 14.24
CA THR A 109 2.81 -12.13 15.12
C THR A 109 2.66 -10.65 14.80
N PRO A 110 3.09 -9.73 15.67
CA PRO A 110 3.15 -8.31 15.37
C PRO A 110 4.03 -7.99 14.17
N LEU A 111 5.12 -8.73 13.94
CA LEU A 111 6.00 -8.52 12.78
C LEU A 111 5.30 -8.84 11.46
N ASN A 112 4.52 -9.94 11.39
CA ASN A 112 3.65 -10.24 10.26
C ASN A 112 2.71 -9.07 9.95
N LYS A 113 2.09 -8.51 10.98
CA LYS A 113 1.17 -7.37 10.81
C LYS A 113 1.90 -6.13 10.30
N SER A 114 3.10 -5.82 10.84
CA SER A 114 3.90 -4.68 10.38
C SER A 114 4.30 -4.81 8.91
N VAL A 115 4.73 -5.99 8.46
CA VAL A 115 5.03 -6.25 7.05
C VAL A 115 3.77 -6.13 6.19
N THR A 116 2.64 -6.64 6.66
CA THR A 116 1.35 -6.53 5.95
C THR A 116 0.92 -5.08 5.80
N ASP A 117 0.99 -4.29 6.86
CA ASP A 117 0.61 -2.87 6.84
C ASP A 117 1.56 -2.05 5.96
N SER A 118 2.86 -2.38 5.90
CA SER A 118 3.81 -1.71 5.00
C SER A 118 3.51 -2.00 3.52
N VAL A 119 3.14 -3.24 3.17
CA VAL A 119 2.71 -3.60 1.80
C VAL A 119 1.45 -2.82 1.42
N ARG A 120 0.49 -2.73 2.34
CA ARG A 120 -0.74 -1.94 2.12
C ARG A 120 -0.45 -0.46 1.94
N ALA A 121 0.39 0.12 2.78
CA ALA A 121 0.79 1.54 2.70
C ALA A 121 1.51 1.83 1.38
N SER A 122 2.43 0.98 0.95
CA SER A 122 3.13 1.11 -0.34
C SER A 122 2.15 1.09 -1.52
N ASN A 123 1.16 0.19 -1.49
CA ASN A 123 0.14 0.10 -2.52
C ASN A 123 -0.78 1.34 -2.52
N GLN A 124 -1.16 1.85 -1.36
CA GLN A 124 -1.95 3.07 -1.24
C GLN A 124 -1.19 4.29 -1.75
N MET A 125 0.11 4.39 -1.48
CA MET A 125 0.96 5.48 -1.96
C MET A 125 1.06 5.46 -3.50
N LEU A 126 1.27 4.29 -4.09
CA LEU A 126 1.30 4.12 -5.54
C LEU A 126 -0.04 4.54 -6.20
N ALA A 127 -1.15 4.05 -5.67
CA ALA A 127 -2.49 4.39 -6.15
C ALA A 127 -2.78 5.90 -5.99
N GLY A 128 -2.39 6.50 -4.86
CA GLY A 128 -2.56 7.91 -4.58
C GLY A 128 -1.78 8.81 -5.55
N LEU A 129 -0.51 8.50 -5.81
CA LEU A 129 0.30 9.23 -6.79
C LEU A 129 -0.29 9.13 -8.20
N SER A 130 -0.72 7.94 -8.60
CA SER A 130 -1.37 7.73 -9.90
C SER A 130 -2.65 8.53 -10.02
N ALA A 131 -3.46 8.59 -8.96
CA ALA A 131 -4.69 9.37 -8.92
C ALA A 131 -4.41 10.89 -9.05
N VAL A 132 -3.38 11.41 -8.40
CA VAL A 132 -2.97 12.83 -8.52
C VAL A 132 -2.60 13.17 -9.96
N ILE A 133 -1.75 12.36 -10.59
CA ILE A 133 -1.31 12.57 -11.98
C ILE A 133 -2.50 12.49 -12.94
N SER A 134 -3.37 11.50 -12.77
CA SER A 134 -4.57 11.33 -13.59
C SER A 134 -5.52 12.51 -13.45
N THR A 135 -5.79 12.96 -12.21
CA THR A 135 -6.67 14.10 -11.93
C THR A 135 -6.15 15.37 -12.62
N PHE A 136 -4.83 15.61 -12.52
CA PHE A 136 -4.21 16.77 -13.20
C PHE A 136 -4.35 16.68 -14.72
N SER A 137 -4.15 15.50 -15.29
CA SER A 137 -4.28 15.27 -16.74
C SER A 137 -5.72 15.49 -17.21
N TYR A 138 -6.72 14.93 -16.54
CA TYR A 138 -8.14 15.12 -16.84
C TYR A 138 -8.58 16.58 -16.67
N TYR A 139 -8.02 17.27 -15.67
CA TYR A 139 -8.27 18.69 -15.50
C TYR A 139 -7.76 19.52 -16.68
N ARG A 140 -6.52 19.25 -17.14
CA ARG A 140 -5.95 19.93 -18.32
C ARG A 140 -6.78 19.68 -19.59
N MET A 141 -7.28 18.47 -19.76
CA MET A 141 -8.16 18.08 -20.87
C MET A 141 -9.59 18.63 -20.74
N LYS A 142 -9.91 19.36 -19.66
CA LYS A 142 -11.26 19.89 -19.36
C LYS A 142 -12.35 18.80 -19.27
N ARG A 143 -11.97 17.57 -18.95
CA ARG A 143 -12.87 16.41 -18.81
C ARG A 143 -13.21 16.07 -17.35
N LEU A 144 -12.72 16.85 -16.39
CA LEU A 144 -13.00 16.62 -14.97
C LEU A 144 -14.34 17.24 -14.56
N VAL A 145 -15.26 16.39 -14.11
CA VAL A 145 -16.55 16.81 -13.52
C VAL A 145 -16.32 17.10 -12.04
N LEU A 146 -16.02 18.37 -11.71
CA LEU A 146 -15.63 18.79 -10.37
C LEU A 146 -16.62 18.38 -9.25
N PRO A 147 -17.96 18.57 -9.37
CA PRO A 147 -18.88 18.20 -8.30
C PRO A 147 -18.83 16.70 -7.98
N LEU A 148 -18.76 15.85 -9.01
CA LEU A 148 -18.64 14.41 -8.85
C LEU A 148 -17.29 14.04 -8.24
N GLY A 149 -16.20 14.67 -8.70
CA GLY A 149 -14.86 14.46 -8.15
C GLY A 149 -14.78 14.80 -6.66
N PHE A 150 -15.43 15.87 -6.22
CA PHE A 150 -15.50 16.23 -4.80
C PHE A 150 -16.31 15.21 -3.98
N ALA A 151 -17.49 14.83 -4.45
CA ALA A 151 -18.32 13.86 -3.74
C ALA A 151 -17.61 12.51 -3.57
N LEU A 152 -17.02 11.99 -4.64
CA LEU A 152 -16.24 10.74 -4.61
C LEU A 152 -14.97 10.87 -3.76
N GLY A 153 -14.29 12.03 -3.83
CA GLY A 153 -13.09 12.30 -3.04
C GLY A 153 -13.37 12.31 -1.54
N LEU A 154 -14.42 13.01 -1.11
CA LEU A 154 -14.84 13.01 0.30
C LEU A 154 -15.25 11.61 0.77
N GLY A 155 -16.04 10.90 -0.02
CA GLY A 155 -16.42 9.51 0.28
C GLY A 155 -15.21 8.59 0.41
N SER A 156 -14.21 8.75 -0.47
CA SER A 156 -12.96 7.97 -0.43
C SER A 156 -12.13 8.28 0.82
N ILE A 157 -12.03 9.55 1.24
CA ILE A 157 -11.32 9.92 2.47
C ILE A 157 -11.98 9.28 3.68
N VAL A 158 -13.29 9.42 3.82
CA VAL A 158 -14.04 8.83 4.95
C VAL A 158 -13.93 7.30 4.94
N GLY A 159 -14.10 6.68 3.77
CA GLY A 159 -14.00 5.23 3.62
C GLY A 159 -12.58 4.71 3.91
N ALA A 160 -11.54 5.38 3.41
CA ALA A 160 -10.17 5.00 3.66
C ALA A 160 -9.79 5.15 5.14
N PHE A 161 -10.17 6.28 5.77
CA PHE A 161 -9.93 6.49 7.19
C PHE A 161 -10.64 5.45 8.05
N GLY A 162 -11.91 5.16 7.77
CA GLY A 162 -12.68 4.13 8.46
C GLY A 162 -12.06 2.74 8.28
N ALA A 163 -11.71 2.36 7.05
CA ALA A 163 -11.09 1.07 6.76
C ALA A 163 -9.74 0.92 7.47
N VAL A 164 -8.87 1.93 7.41
CA VAL A 164 -7.56 1.90 8.08
C VAL A 164 -7.75 1.82 9.59
N SER A 165 -8.58 2.66 10.20
CA SER A 165 -8.81 2.67 11.65
C SER A 165 -9.35 1.33 12.17
N LEU A 166 -10.15 0.62 11.39
CA LEU A 166 -10.71 -0.68 11.75
C LEU A 166 -9.72 -1.84 11.55
N THR A 167 -8.78 -1.72 10.62
CA THR A 167 -7.96 -2.87 10.16
C THR A 167 -6.48 -2.73 10.45
N ALA A 168 -5.94 -1.53 10.69
CA ALA A 168 -4.52 -1.33 10.98
C ALA A 168 -4.09 -2.11 12.23
N GLY A 169 -2.98 -2.83 12.14
CA GLY A 169 -2.45 -3.67 13.21
C GLY A 169 -3.31 -4.89 13.60
N LYS A 170 -4.45 -5.12 12.94
CA LYS A 170 -5.37 -6.23 13.25
C LYS A 170 -5.31 -7.37 12.22
N LEU A 171 -5.01 -7.04 10.96
CA LEU A 171 -4.95 -8.02 9.89
C LEU A 171 -3.56 -8.65 9.82
N ASN A 172 -3.51 -9.96 9.86
CA ASN A 172 -2.33 -10.72 9.46
C ASN A 172 -2.35 -10.94 7.93
N PHE A 173 -1.19 -11.34 7.38
CA PHE A 173 -1.03 -11.45 5.94
C PHE A 173 -2.01 -12.44 5.28
N SER A 174 -2.29 -13.57 5.92
CA SER A 174 -3.23 -14.58 5.40
C SER A 174 -4.66 -14.05 5.31
N SER A 175 -5.12 -13.32 6.34
CA SER A 175 -6.44 -12.68 6.32
C SER A 175 -6.51 -11.58 5.25
N TYR A 176 -5.45 -10.78 5.13
CA TYR A 176 -5.37 -9.76 4.07
C TYR A 176 -5.47 -10.38 2.68
N GLN A 177 -4.72 -11.47 2.41
CA GLN A 177 -4.81 -12.20 1.14
C GLN A 177 -6.22 -12.75 0.87
N GLY A 178 -6.88 -13.31 1.89
CA GLY A 178 -8.23 -13.84 1.75
C GLY A 178 -9.24 -12.78 1.36
N TYR A 179 -9.27 -11.65 2.06
CA TYR A 179 -10.16 -10.53 1.72
C TYR A 179 -9.85 -9.93 0.35
N PHE A 180 -8.56 -9.78 0.04
CA PHE A 180 -8.14 -9.27 -1.26
C PHE A 180 -8.53 -10.21 -2.40
N GLY A 181 -8.34 -11.52 -2.22
CA GLY A 181 -8.74 -12.53 -3.20
C GLY A 181 -10.24 -12.54 -3.44
N LEU A 182 -11.04 -12.47 -2.37
CA LEU A 182 -12.50 -12.37 -2.46
C LEU A 182 -12.94 -11.12 -3.23
N PHE A 183 -12.31 -9.98 -2.93
CA PHE A 183 -12.58 -8.72 -3.63
C PHE A 183 -12.28 -8.82 -5.13
N VAL A 184 -11.13 -9.39 -5.48
CA VAL A 184 -10.74 -9.60 -6.90
C VAL A 184 -11.69 -10.57 -7.60
N LEU A 185 -12.11 -11.64 -6.90
CA LEU A 185 -13.10 -12.60 -7.44
C LEU A 185 -14.42 -11.91 -7.76
N VAL A 186 -14.95 -11.12 -6.84
CA VAL A 186 -16.22 -10.38 -7.03
C VAL A 186 -16.09 -9.41 -8.21
N LEU A 187 -14.97 -8.67 -8.32
CA LEU A 187 -14.74 -7.80 -9.46
C LEU A 187 -14.59 -8.54 -10.79
N GLY A 188 -14.03 -9.73 -10.77
CA GLY A 188 -13.86 -10.55 -11.98
C GLY A 188 -15.13 -11.24 -12.45
N LEU A 189 -16.13 -11.37 -11.58
CA LEU A 189 -17.45 -11.94 -11.92
C LEU A 189 -18.46 -10.89 -12.37
N TYR A 190 -18.21 -9.60 -12.08
CA TYR A 190 -19.03 -8.46 -12.50
C TYR A 190 -18.60 -7.95 -13.86
#